data_7e4a79a1a3038a15bbb67e2445177ce9
#
_entry.id   7e4a79a1a3038a15bbb67e2445177ce9
#
_cell.length_a   1.000
_cell.length_b   1.000
_cell.length_c   1.000
_cell.angle_alpha   90.00
_cell.angle_beta   90.00
_cell.angle_gamma   90.00
#
_symmetry.space_group_name_H-M   'P 1'
#
loop_
_entity.id
_entity.type
_entity.pdbx_description
1 polymer ?
#
loop_
_entity_poly.entity_id
_entity_poly.type
_entity_poly.pdbx_seq_one_letter_code
_entity_poly.pdbx_strand_id
1 'polypeptide(L)'
;MKRMNSVLVLSATATTLLLAACGGGSDPTRPAASASGASGDKTTITIGSADFPESTLLGEIYAGALEAKGVTVKKTFNIGAREIYLRALQDGSIDLIAEYTGSLSTFLKKDASAKDSEGVYAELKTNLPASLTVLEKSAAEDKDSLAVTKETAAKFKLKAIADLAGKEKDITLAAPPEFKTRERGLVGLKKQYGVDLAAKFLPLKGAALVGAMKNDQAQAGNVFSTDPSIAENGFVVLDDPKALFGVDNVVPLIVKAKVNPTISSALNGVSAKLDTPTLGDLLKQVVTDKKDPVVVAKEFLTKSKLI
;
A
#
# COMPACT_ATOMS: atom_id res chain seq x y z
N MET A 1 -39.31 -31.43 -48.42
CA MET A 1 -39.83 -31.15 -49.79
C MET A 1 -39.19 -29.86 -50.29
N LYS A 2 -38.55 -30.05 -51.51
CA LYS A 2 -38.26 -29.02 -52.54
C LYS A 2 -37.42 -27.81 -52.15
N ARG A 3 -36.10 -27.80 -52.56
CA ARG A 3 -35.52 -27.48 -53.89
C ARG A 3 -35.39 -25.98 -54.08
N MET A 4 -34.10 -25.46 -54.14
CA MET A 4 -33.27 -25.31 -55.35
C MET A 4 -33.57 -23.99 -56.08
N ASN A 5 -32.70 -23.13 -56.46
CA ASN A 5 -31.54 -23.04 -57.34
C ASN A 5 -31.09 -21.56 -57.36
N SER A 6 -29.83 -21.30 -57.34
CA SER A 6 -28.95 -20.89 -58.42
C SER A 6 -29.36 -19.63 -59.23
N VAL A 7 -28.47 -18.66 -59.43
CA VAL A 7 -27.77 -18.39 -60.68
C VAL A 7 -26.84 -17.14 -60.53
N LEU A 8 -25.63 -17.34 -60.99
CA LEU A 8 -24.58 -16.39 -61.37
C LEU A 8 -25.03 -15.25 -62.26
N VAL A 9 -24.40 -14.05 -62.14
CA VAL A 9 -23.97 -13.28 -63.30
C VAL A 9 -22.71 -12.47 -62.98
N LEU A 10 -21.70 -12.71 -63.81
CA LEU A 10 -20.45 -11.96 -64.00
C LEU A 10 -20.76 -10.65 -64.73
N SER A 11 -20.08 -9.55 -64.40
CA SER A 11 -19.72 -8.54 -65.38
C SER A 11 -18.51 -7.74 -64.92
N ALA A 12 -17.46 -7.90 -65.64
CA ALA A 12 -16.24 -7.10 -65.64
C ALA A 12 -16.43 -5.82 -66.44
N THR A 13 -15.89 -4.72 -65.94
CA THR A 13 -15.50 -3.60 -66.82
C THR A 13 -14.27 -2.90 -66.23
N ALA A 14 -13.22 -2.98 -66.99
CA ALA A 14 -11.98 -2.22 -66.83
C ALA A 14 -12.14 -0.84 -67.49
N THR A 15 -11.53 0.20 -66.97
CA THR A 15 -10.98 1.32 -67.76
C THR A 15 -10.13 2.26 -66.91
N THR A 16 -8.89 2.27 -67.16
CA THR A 16 -7.86 3.26 -67.61
C THR A 16 -7.36 4.32 -66.64
N LEU A 17 -6.04 4.22 -66.57
CA LEU A 17 -4.95 5.12 -66.25
C LEU A 17 -5.19 6.63 -66.40
N LEU A 18 -4.62 7.41 -65.47
CA LEU A 18 -3.91 8.64 -65.79
C LEU A 18 -2.70 8.79 -64.85
N LEU A 19 -1.50 8.80 -65.47
CA LEU A 19 -0.24 9.17 -64.85
C LEU A 19 -0.20 10.67 -64.62
N ALA A 20 0.30 11.08 -63.44
CA ALA A 20 0.97 12.36 -63.30
C ALA A 20 2.26 12.11 -62.50
N ALA A 21 3.36 12.11 -63.20
CA ALA A 21 4.70 12.11 -62.69
C ALA A 21 5.08 13.52 -62.24
N CYS A 22 5.60 13.68 -61.02
CA CYS A 22 6.52 14.77 -60.70
C CYS A 22 7.64 14.19 -59.80
N GLY A 23 8.83 14.33 -60.34
CA GLY A 23 10.05 13.69 -59.85
C GLY A 23 10.61 14.30 -58.57
N GLY A 24 11.25 13.46 -57.83
CA GLY A 24 12.17 13.76 -56.74
C GLY A 24 13.06 12.54 -56.55
N GLY A 25 14.31 12.65 -57.07
CA GLY A 25 15.28 11.56 -57.04
C GLY A 25 15.56 11.08 -55.64
N SER A 26 15.24 9.83 -55.39
CA SER A 26 15.70 9.05 -54.21
C SER A 26 16.87 8.20 -54.67
N ASP A 27 18.03 8.43 -54.06
CA ASP A 27 19.24 7.65 -54.19
C ASP A 27 18.98 6.22 -53.64
N PRO A 28 19.06 5.17 -54.47
CA PRO A 28 18.77 3.79 -54.02
C PRO A 28 19.86 3.17 -53.14
N THR A 29 20.92 3.91 -52.82
CA THR A 29 22.03 3.41 -51.98
C THR A 29 22.01 3.93 -50.53
N ARG A 30 21.01 4.75 -50.18
CA ARG A 30 20.89 5.23 -48.83
C ARG A 30 20.03 4.25 -47.99
N PRO A 31 20.59 3.61 -46.91
CA PRO A 31 19.75 2.81 -46.04
C PRO A 31 18.59 3.67 -45.51
N ALA A 32 17.38 3.19 -45.67
CA ALA A 32 16.23 3.81 -45.06
C ALA A 32 16.52 3.92 -43.56
N ALA A 33 16.62 5.16 -43.07
CA ALA A 33 16.60 5.39 -41.63
C ALA A 33 15.26 4.82 -41.14
N SER A 34 15.33 3.66 -40.51
CA SER A 34 14.24 3.12 -39.72
C SER A 34 13.92 4.19 -38.67
N ALA A 35 12.89 4.99 -38.94
CA ALA A 35 12.22 5.71 -37.88
C ALA A 35 11.66 4.61 -36.93
N SER A 36 12.46 4.24 -35.95
CA SER A 36 11.96 3.59 -34.76
C SER A 36 10.99 4.60 -34.13
N GLY A 37 9.78 4.60 -34.63
CA GLY A 37 8.64 5.09 -33.88
C GLY A 37 8.61 4.28 -32.60
N ALA A 38 9.13 4.85 -31.53
CA ALA A 38 8.87 4.37 -30.20
C ALA A 38 7.34 4.40 -30.01
N SER A 39 6.68 3.35 -30.43
CA SER A 39 5.42 2.92 -29.84
C SER A 39 5.79 2.61 -28.41
N GLY A 40 5.83 3.64 -27.58
CA GLY A 40 5.94 3.48 -26.15
C GLY A 40 4.72 2.69 -25.71
N ASP A 41 4.88 1.39 -25.58
CA ASP A 41 3.92 0.56 -24.87
C ASP A 41 3.72 1.26 -23.51
N LYS A 42 2.57 1.94 -23.36
CA LYS A 42 2.28 2.69 -22.13
C LYS A 42 2.29 1.66 -21.02
N THR A 43 3.36 1.67 -20.20
CA THR A 43 3.46 0.73 -19.08
C THR A 43 2.23 0.88 -18.21
N THR A 44 1.46 -0.18 -18.09
CA THR A 44 0.30 -0.20 -17.18
C THR A 44 0.74 -0.74 -15.82
N ILE A 45 0.41 -0.02 -14.77
CA ILE A 45 0.63 -0.41 -13.36
C ILE A 45 -0.70 -0.56 -12.66
N THR A 46 -0.96 -1.74 -12.12
CA THR A 46 -2.12 -1.99 -11.26
C THR A 46 -1.69 -1.78 -9.80
N ILE A 47 -2.27 -0.77 -9.15
CA ILE A 47 -1.97 -0.43 -7.75
C ILE A 47 -3.00 -1.06 -6.85
N GLY A 48 -2.54 -1.81 -5.83
CA GLY A 48 -3.37 -2.34 -4.78
C GLY A 48 -3.38 -1.47 -3.52
N SER A 49 -4.34 -1.73 -2.63
CA SER A 49 -4.28 -1.30 -1.23
C SER A 49 -4.75 -2.39 -0.28
N ALA A 50 -4.25 -2.36 0.95
CA ALA A 50 -4.88 -3.05 2.06
C ALA A 50 -6.24 -2.40 2.38
N ASP A 51 -7.01 -3.01 3.27
CA ASP A 51 -8.38 -2.60 3.57
C ASP A 51 -8.46 -1.62 4.76
N PHE A 52 -7.63 -0.57 4.73
CA PHE A 52 -7.67 0.54 5.68
C PHE A 52 -7.36 1.89 4.99
N PRO A 53 -7.82 3.02 5.57
CA PRO A 53 -7.82 4.32 4.89
C PRO A 53 -6.45 4.82 4.44
N GLU A 54 -5.40 4.64 5.25
CA GLU A 54 -4.05 5.10 4.93
C GLU A 54 -3.49 4.36 3.71
N SER A 55 -3.67 3.04 3.62
CA SER A 55 -3.22 2.27 2.47
C SER A 55 -3.90 2.70 1.18
N THR A 56 -5.20 3.03 1.24
CA THR A 56 -5.94 3.57 0.10
C THR A 56 -5.43 4.96 -0.29
N LEU A 57 -5.19 5.84 0.68
CA LEU A 57 -4.64 7.18 0.45
C LEU A 57 -3.25 7.12 -0.19
N LEU A 58 -2.35 6.27 0.33
CA LEU A 58 -1.02 6.06 -0.24
C LEU A 58 -1.10 5.49 -1.66
N GLY A 59 -2.05 4.59 -1.92
CA GLY A 59 -2.34 4.09 -3.26
C GLY A 59 -2.76 5.19 -4.22
N GLU A 60 -3.61 6.13 -3.80
CA GLU A 60 -4.01 7.31 -4.59
C GLU A 60 -2.85 8.27 -4.85
N ILE A 61 -1.98 8.48 -3.86
CA ILE A 61 -0.76 9.29 -4.01
C ILE A 61 0.17 8.68 -5.06
N TYR A 62 0.42 7.36 -4.98
CA TYR A 62 1.24 6.67 -5.98
C TYR A 62 0.61 6.70 -7.37
N ALA A 63 -0.71 6.53 -7.46
CA ALA A 63 -1.45 6.62 -8.71
C ALA A 63 -1.26 8.00 -9.37
N GLY A 64 -1.54 9.08 -8.65
CA GLY A 64 -1.40 10.43 -9.17
C GLY A 64 0.04 10.78 -9.60
N ALA A 65 1.05 10.33 -8.82
CA ALA A 65 2.45 10.54 -9.17
C ALA A 65 2.86 9.81 -10.45
N LEU A 66 2.38 8.59 -10.67
CA LEU A 66 2.64 7.80 -11.87
C LEU A 66 1.88 8.35 -13.09
N GLU A 67 0.59 8.70 -12.93
CA GLU A 67 -0.24 9.30 -13.98
C GLU A 67 0.36 10.62 -14.50
N ALA A 68 0.91 11.44 -13.61
CA ALA A 68 1.61 12.68 -13.97
C ALA A 68 2.87 12.46 -14.83
N LYS A 69 3.44 11.24 -14.80
CA LYS A 69 4.57 10.83 -15.65
C LYS A 69 4.11 10.07 -16.92
N GLY A 70 2.82 10.04 -17.20
CA GLY A 70 2.25 9.38 -18.38
C GLY A 70 2.12 7.87 -18.26
N VAL A 71 2.27 7.29 -17.08
CA VAL A 71 2.03 5.87 -16.80
C VAL A 71 0.52 5.62 -16.74
N THR A 72 0.05 4.56 -17.40
CA THR A 72 -1.36 4.14 -17.26
C THR A 72 -1.54 3.41 -15.94
N VAL A 73 -2.48 3.86 -15.12
CA VAL A 73 -2.73 3.27 -13.80
C VAL A 73 -4.09 2.60 -13.76
N LYS A 74 -4.13 1.39 -13.17
CA LYS A 74 -5.34 0.72 -12.71
C LYS A 74 -5.32 0.64 -11.20
N LYS A 75 -6.48 0.71 -10.56
CA LYS A 75 -6.61 0.70 -9.10
C LYS A 75 -7.45 -0.50 -8.65
N THR A 76 -6.94 -1.26 -7.68
CA THR A 76 -7.63 -2.39 -7.04
C THR A 76 -7.42 -2.23 -5.54
N PHE A 77 -8.27 -1.45 -4.90
CA PHE A 77 -8.15 -1.10 -3.51
C PHE A 77 -8.98 -2.00 -2.57
N ASN A 78 -8.67 -1.94 -1.27
CA ASN A 78 -9.33 -2.71 -0.22
C ASN A 78 -9.28 -4.22 -0.44
N ILE A 79 -8.13 -4.74 -0.89
CA ILE A 79 -7.94 -6.17 -1.20
C ILE A 79 -8.04 -7.03 0.07
N GLY A 80 -7.63 -6.49 1.20
CA GLY A 80 -7.60 -7.20 2.48
C GLY A 80 -6.25 -7.13 3.18
N ALA A 81 -5.97 -8.09 4.07
CA ALA A 81 -4.74 -8.16 4.84
C ALA A 81 -3.52 -8.59 3.97
N ARG A 82 -2.31 -8.44 4.55
CA ARG A 82 -1.01 -8.74 3.90
C ARG A 82 -0.97 -10.12 3.28
N GLU A 83 -1.53 -11.09 3.93
CA GLU A 83 -1.62 -12.48 3.49
C GLU A 83 -2.33 -12.63 2.14
N ILE A 84 -3.22 -11.68 1.79
CA ILE A 84 -4.00 -11.68 0.56
C ILE A 84 -3.29 -10.88 -0.53
N TYR A 85 -2.92 -9.62 -0.27
CA TYR A 85 -2.33 -8.78 -1.31
C TYR A 85 -0.91 -9.19 -1.71
N LEU A 86 -0.13 -9.86 -0.84
CA LEU A 86 1.16 -10.41 -1.27
C LEU A 86 0.99 -11.52 -2.31
N ARG A 87 -0.07 -12.32 -2.20
CA ARG A 87 -0.42 -13.28 -3.27
C ARG A 87 -0.81 -12.58 -4.55
N ALA A 88 -1.61 -11.50 -4.47
CA ALA A 88 -2.00 -10.71 -5.63
C ALA A 88 -0.80 -10.03 -6.35
N LEU A 89 0.28 -9.67 -5.61
CA LEU A 89 1.55 -9.24 -6.20
C LEU A 89 2.29 -10.40 -6.89
N GLN A 90 2.26 -11.60 -6.30
CA GLN A 90 2.96 -12.76 -6.83
C GLN A 90 2.27 -13.35 -8.06
N ASP A 91 0.94 -13.32 -8.13
CA ASP A 91 0.16 -13.80 -9.27
C ASP A 91 -0.07 -12.74 -10.36
N GLY A 92 0.37 -11.50 -10.14
CA GLY A 92 0.28 -10.40 -11.09
C GLY A 92 -1.10 -9.72 -11.16
N SER A 93 -1.99 -9.98 -10.21
CA SER A 93 -3.29 -9.27 -10.09
C SER A 93 -3.10 -7.79 -9.74
N ILE A 94 -2.03 -7.48 -9.01
CA ILE A 94 -1.54 -6.12 -8.77
C ILE A 94 -0.02 -6.05 -9.01
N ASP A 95 0.48 -4.86 -9.29
CA ASP A 95 1.90 -4.61 -9.56
C ASP A 95 2.61 -3.83 -8.45
N LEU A 96 1.88 -3.01 -7.71
CA LEU A 96 2.40 -2.05 -6.73
C LEU A 96 1.44 -1.92 -5.54
N ILE A 97 2.00 -1.79 -4.35
CA ILE A 97 1.27 -1.42 -3.12
C ILE A 97 2.17 -0.61 -2.19
N ALA A 98 1.58 0.27 -1.38
CA ALA A 98 2.27 0.85 -0.24
C ALA A 98 2.40 -0.18 0.88
N GLU A 99 3.59 -0.36 1.41
CA GLU A 99 3.93 -1.30 2.48
C GLU A 99 4.75 -0.62 3.59
N TYR A 100 5.01 -1.37 4.66
CA TYR A 100 5.70 -0.89 5.85
C TYR A 100 6.89 -1.80 6.11
N THR A 101 8.08 -1.21 6.22
CA THR A 101 9.36 -1.94 6.16
C THR A 101 9.49 -3.02 7.23
N GLY A 102 9.19 -2.70 8.47
CA GLY A 102 9.37 -3.62 9.59
C GLY A 102 8.31 -4.69 9.67
N SER A 103 7.05 -4.33 9.43
CA SER A 103 5.92 -5.27 9.40
C SER A 103 6.07 -6.28 8.27
N LEU A 104 6.49 -5.83 7.08
CA LEU A 104 6.76 -6.74 5.96
C LEU A 104 7.98 -7.62 6.24
N SER A 105 9.07 -7.06 6.76
CA SER A 105 10.27 -7.83 7.11
C SER A 105 9.95 -8.95 8.08
N THR A 106 9.24 -8.64 9.18
CA THR A 106 8.84 -9.64 10.18
C THR A 106 7.85 -10.67 9.64
N PHE A 107 6.98 -10.26 8.70
CA PHE A 107 6.05 -11.19 8.04
C PHE A 107 6.79 -12.21 7.16
N LEU A 108 7.79 -11.76 6.40
CA LEU A 108 8.59 -12.61 5.52
C LEU A 108 9.57 -13.49 6.30
N LYS A 109 10.12 -12.96 7.40
CA LYS A 109 11.09 -13.63 8.25
C LYS A 109 10.79 -13.36 9.71
N LYS A 110 10.21 -14.35 10.42
CA LYS A 110 9.70 -14.21 11.80
C LYS A 110 10.77 -13.79 12.83
N ASP A 111 12.03 -14.13 12.55
CA ASP A 111 13.19 -13.81 13.37
C ASP A 111 13.98 -12.59 12.87
N ALA A 112 13.36 -11.74 12.04
CA ALA A 112 13.91 -10.45 11.64
C ALA A 112 14.32 -9.65 12.90
N SER A 113 15.56 -9.15 12.92
CA SER A 113 16.18 -8.67 14.15
C SER A 113 16.69 -7.24 14.11
N ALA A 114 16.73 -6.62 12.94
CA ALA A 114 17.15 -5.22 12.79
C ALA A 114 16.24 -4.29 13.60
N LYS A 115 16.83 -3.23 14.19
CA LYS A 115 16.14 -2.35 15.13
C LYS A 115 16.02 -0.91 14.62
N ASP A 116 16.93 -0.47 13.79
CA ASP A 116 16.94 0.87 13.20
C ASP A 116 16.40 0.85 11.77
N SER A 117 16.00 2.01 11.28
CA SER A 117 15.34 2.17 9.98
C SER A 117 16.18 1.66 8.80
N GLU A 118 17.50 1.88 8.80
CA GLU A 118 18.36 1.44 7.71
C GLU A 118 18.58 -0.08 7.75
N GLY A 119 18.80 -0.63 8.93
CA GLY A 119 18.96 -2.06 9.15
C GLY A 119 17.70 -2.84 8.77
N VAL A 120 16.51 -2.37 9.20
CA VAL A 120 15.20 -2.96 8.84
C VAL A 120 14.99 -2.93 7.33
N TYR A 121 15.29 -1.82 6.67
CA TYR A 121 15.14 -1.69 5.22
C TYR A 121 16.11 -2.61 4.46
N ALA A 122 17.37 -2.71 4.91
CA ALA A 122 18.35 -3.61 4.31
C ALA A 122 17.96 -5.09 4.50
N GLU A 123 17.51 -5.46 5.70
CA GLU A 123 17.04 -6.81 6.02
C GLU A 123 15.80 -7.16 5.17
N LEU A 124 14.85 -6.23 5.02
CA LEU A 124 13.68 -6.41 4.15
C LEU A 124 14.10 -6.72 2.71
N LYS A 125 14.99 -5.93 2.12
CA LYS A 125 15.46 -6.15 0.74
C LYS A 125 16.08 -7.54 0.54
N THR A 126 16.74 -8.07 1.56
CA THR A 126 17.35 -9.40 1.51
C THR A 126 16.31 -10.54 1.59
N ASN A 127 15.20 -10.29 2.29
CA ASN A 127 14.18 -11.31 2.56
C ASN A 127 13.02 -11.31 1.56
N LEU A 128 12.98 -10.35 0.62
CA LEU A 128 11.92 -10.28 -0.39
C LEU A 128 11.96 -11.49 -1.34
N PRO A 129 10.80 -11.99 -1.80
CA PRO A 129 10.71 -12.89 -2.95
C PRO A 129 11.42 -12.31 -4.17
N ALA A 130 12.07 -13.15 -4.97
CA ALA A 130 12.89 -12.72 -6.12
C ALA A 130 12.10 -11.90 -7.17
N SER A 131 10.78 -12.10 -7.26
CA SER A 131 9.87 -11.37 -8.15
C SER A 131 9.51 -9.96 -7.67
N LEU A 132 9.77 -9.64 -6.40
CA LEU A 132 9.41 -8.37 -5.77
C LEU A 132 10.64 -7.53 -5.44
N THR A 133 10.44 -6.24 -5.34
CA THR A 133 11.44 -5.30 -4.82
C THR A 133 10.74 -4.15 -4.11
N VAL A 134 11.44 -3.48 -3.22
CA VAL A 134 11.04 -2.18 -2.66
C VAL A 134 11.86 -1.07 -3.30
N LEU A 135 11.23 0.07 -3.52
CA LEU A 135 11.91 1.30 -3.89
C LEU A 135 12.33 2.07 -2.64
N GLU A 136 12.78 3.33 -2.77
CA GLU A 136 13.22 4.10 -1.61
C GLU A 136 12.10 4.28 -0.58
N LYS A 137 12.42 3.98 0.69
CA LYS A 137 11.51 4.20 1.81
C LYS A 137 11.35 5.69 2.09
N SER A 138 10.22 6.08 2.65
CA SER A 138 10.01 7.44 3.16
C SER A 138 10.56 7.62 4.58
N ALA A 139 10.68 8.87 5.01
CA ALA A 139 10.87 9.18 6.43
C ALA A 139 9.59 8.95 7.26
N ALA A 140 8.42 8.88 6.61
CA ALA A 140 7.17 8.59 7.30
C ALA A 140 7.19 7.20 7.91
N GLU A 141 6.83 7.12 9.17
CA GLU A 141 6.58 5.89 9.91
C GLU A 141 5.10 5.80 10.25
N ASP A 142 4.53 4.63 10.07
CA ASP A 142 3.28 4.23 10.67
C ASP A 142 3.39 2.79 11.18
N LYS A 143 3.37 2.63 12.49
CA LYS A 143 3.57 1.35 13.15
C LYS A 143 2.37 0.94 13.97
N ASP A 144 2.19 -0.35 14.13
CA ASP A 144 1.28 -0.90 15.11
C ASP A 144 1.56 -0.28 16.49
N SER A 145 0.50 -0.02 17.23
CA SER A 145 0.56 0.46 18.60
C SER A 145 -0.54 -0.19 19.42
N LEU A 146 -0.29 -0.41 20.70
CA LEU A 146 -1.31 -0.86 21.62
C LEU A 146 -1.77 0.34 22.44
N ALA A 147 -3.03 0.73 22.25
CA ALA A 147 -3.63 1.80 23.01
C ALA A 147 -4.71 1.28 23.96
N VAL A 148 -4.94 2.00 25.06
CA VAL A 148 -6.01 1.72 26.02
C VAL A 148 -6.90 2.94 26.19
N THR A 149 -8.12 2.75 26.66
CA THR A 149 -8.96 3.89 27.04
C THR A 149 -8.33 4.65 28.22
N LYS A 150 -8.61 5.94 28.33
CA LYS A 150 -8.11 6.78 29.42
C LYS A 150 -8.51 6.23 30.78
N GLU A 151 -9.73 5.74 30.90
CA GLU A 151 -10.31 5.12 32.10
C GLU A 151 -9.54 3.86 32.47
N THR A 152 -9.24 3.00 31.48
CA THR A 152 -8.46 1.78 31.67
C THR A 152 -7.03 2.09 32.09
N ALA A 153 -6.38 3.06 31.45
CA ALA A 153 -5.04 3.51 31.82
C ALA A 153 -5.00 4.01 33.27
N ALA A 154 -5.96 4.81 33.69
CA ALA A 154 -6.05 5.35 35.04
C ALA A 154 -6.35 4.25 36.08
N LYS A 155 -7.34 3.38 35.81
CA LYS A 155 -7.77 2.29 36.69
C LYS A 155 -6.63 1.33 37.03
N PHE A 156 -5.85 0.95 36.00
CA PHE A 156 -4.79 -0.03 36.17
C PHE A 156 -3.38 0.57 36.23
N LYS A 157 -3.26 1.91 36.16
CA LYS A 157 -2.01 2.67 36.15
C LYS A 157 -1.07 2.24 35.02
N LEU A 158 -1.65 2.00 33.81
CA LEU A 158 -0.92 1.52 32.65
C LEU A 158 -0.12 2.67 31.99
N LYS A 159 1.14 2.40 31.69
CA LYS A 159 2.03 3.28 30.92
C LYS A 159 2.71 2.54 29.79
N ALA A 160 3.05 1.27 29.99
CA ALA A 160 3.76 0.43 29.03
C ALA A 160 3.01 -0.88 28.82
N ILE A 161 3.30 -1.57 27.72
CA ILE A 161 2.74 -2.88 27.37
C ILE A 161 2.97 -3.89 28.51
N ALA A 162 4.14 -3.83 29.17
CA ALA A 162 4.47 -4.69 30.30
C ALA A 162 3.47 -4.57 31.47
N ASP A 163 2.83 -3.42 31.64
CA ASP A 163 1.90 -3.18 32.75
C ASP A 163 0.59 -3.95 32.59
N LEU A 164 0.32 -4.53 31.44
CA LEU A 164 -0.84 -5.39 31.17
C LEU A 164 -0.71 -6.77 31.82
N ALA A 165 0.51 -7.20 32.15
CA ALA A 165 0.74 -8.51 32.79
C ALA A 165 -0.01 -8.63 34.12
N GLY A 166 -0.76 -9.73 34.26
CA GLY A 166 -1.62 -9.99 35.40
C GLY A 166 -2.97 -9.27 35.39
N LYS A 167 -3.30 -8.55 34.32
CA LYS A 167 -4.59 -7.84 34.16
C LYS A 167 -5.40 -8.34 32.95
N GLU A 168 -4.96 -9.44 32.32
CA GLU A 168 -5.54 -9.98 31.10
C GLU A 168 -7.03 -10.36 31.24
N LYS A 169 -7.44 -10.71 32.47
CA LYS A 169 -8.84 -11.06 32.78
C LYS A 169 -9.79 -9.86 32.69
N ASP A 170 -9.25 -8.65 32.86
CA ASP A 170 -10.01 -7.40 32.90
C ASP A 170 -9.90 -6.59 31.58
N ILE A 171 -9.05 -7.03 30.66
CA ILE A 171 -8.74 -6.32 29.40
C ILE A 171 -9.25 -7.13 28.21
N THR A 172 -10.24 -6.59 27.49
CA THR A 172 -10.63 -7.06 26.17
C THR A 172 -9.82 -6.28 25.13
N LEU A 173 -9.11 -7.00 24.26
CA LEU A 173 -8.33 -6.41 23.17
C LEU A 173 -9.12 -6.47 21.86
N ALA A 174 -9.43 -5.33 21.29
CA ALA A 174 -9.90 -5.21 19.92
C ALA A 174 -8.72 -5.07 18.98
N ALA A 175 -8.62 -5.94 17.96
CA ALA A 175 -7.59 -5.87 16.93
C ALA A 175 -8.04 -6.62 15.68
N PRO A 176 -7.40 -6.36 14.50
CA PRO A 176 -7.69 -7.11 13.28
C PRO A 176 -7.51 -8.62 13.49
N PRO A 177 -8.32 -9.48 12.82
CA PRO A 177 -8.27 -10.93 13.03
C PRO A 177 -6.86 -11.53 12.90
N GLU A 178 -6.07 -11.04 11.95
CA GLU A 178 -4.70 -11.48 11.69
C GLU A 178 -3.71 -11.15 12.82
N PHE A 179 -3.99 -10.15 13.65
CA PHE A 179 -3.19 -9.79 14.82
C PHE A 179 -3.04 -10.98 15.81
N LYS A 180 -4.02 -11.91 15.79
CA LYS A 180 -4.01 -13.10 16.63
C LYS A 180 -2.82 -14.02 16.35
N THR A 181 -2.33 -14.07 15.12
CA THR A 181 -1.32 -15.05 14.67
C THR A 181 0.01 -14.44 14.26
N ARG A 182 0.09 -13.11 14.21
CA ARG A 182 1.30 -12.39 13.80
C ARG A 182 2.33 -12.30 14.94
N GLU A 183 3.62 -12.31 14.57
CA GLU A 183 4.74 -12.07 15.51
C GLU A 183 4.67 -10.65 16.11
N ARG A 184 4.21 -9.65 15.31
CA ARG A 184 3.89 -8.30 15.78
C ARG A 184 2.41 -8.22 16.22
N GLY A 185 1.95 -9.21 16.99
CA GLY A 185 0.58 -9.32 17.48
C GLY A 185 0.53 -10.09 18.79
N LEU A 186 -0.54 -10.88 19.01
CA LEU A 186 -0.70 -11.66 20.25
C LEU A 186 0.47 -12.63 20.50
N VAL A 187 1.05 -13.20 19.44
CA VAL A 187 2.22 -14.09 19.57
C VAL A 187 3.39 -13.34 20.22
N GLY A 188 3.70 -12.16 19.71
CA GLY A 188 4.80 -11.35 20.25
C GLY A 188 4.49 -10.73 21.60
N LEU A 189 3.26 -10.31 21.88
CA LEU A 189 2.84 -9.83 23.20
C LEU A 189 3.09 -10.91 24.27
N LYS A 190 2.68 -12.14 23.98
CA LYS A 190 2.91 -13.26 24.89
C LYS A 190 4.41 -13.60 25.04
N LYS A 191 5.14 -13.69 23.91
CA LYS A 191 6.55 -14.09 23.89
C LYS A 191 7.46 -13.05 24.56
N GLN A 192 7.26 -11.77 24.27
CA GLN A 192 8.16 -10.71 24.71
C GLN A 192 7.74 -10.09 26.05
N TYR A 193 6.44 -9.92 26.26
CA TYR A 193 5.90 -9.22 27.44
C TYR A 193 5.24 -10.16 28.47
N GLY A 194 5.01 -11.43 28.11
CA GLY A 194 4.25 -12.36 28.96
C GLY A 194 2.76 -12.06 29.01
N VAL A 195 2.27 -11.16 28.15
CA VAL A 195 0.87 -10.69 28.12
C VAL A 195 0.06 -11.57 27.17
N ASP A 196 -0.93 -12.30 27.69
CA ASP A 196 -1.79 -13.21 26.92
C ASP A 196 -3.25 -12.72 26.90
N LEU A 197 -3.60 -11.96 25.88
CA LEU A 197 -4.95 -11.42 25.68
C LEU A 197 -5.81 -12.28 24.74
N ALA A 198 -5.38 -13.52 24.42
CA ALA A 198 -6.08 -14.37 23.45
C ALA A 198 -7.50 -14.77 23.90
N ALA A 199 -7.74 -14.91 25.22
CA ALA A 199 -9.03 -15.29 25.77
C ALA A 199 -10.10 -14.20 25.66
N LYS A 200 -9.66 -12.94 25.60
CA LYS A 200 -10.53 -11.74 25.46
C LYS A 200 -10.18 -10.95 24.20
N PHE A 201 -10.03 -11.66 23.11
CA PHE A 201 -9.73 -11.08 21.80
C PHE A 201 -11.02 -10.81 21.01
N LEU A 202 -11.23 -9.57 20.62
CA LEU A 202 -12.35 -9.10 19.81
C LEU A 202 -11.85 -8.75 18.41
N PRO A 203 -12.20 -9.54 17.37
CA PRO A 203 -11.67 -9.34 16.01
C PRO A 203 -12.37 -8.16 15.33
N LEU A 204 -11.87 -6.96 15.53
CA LEU A 204 -12.37 -5.71 14.96
C LEU A 204 -11.24 -4.88 14.39
N LYS A 205 -11.54 -4.04 13.39
CA LYS A 205 -10.61 -3.08 12.79
C LYS A 205 -11.28 -1.75 12.46
N GLY A 206 -10.45 -0.70 12.26
CA GLY A 206 -10.92 0.63 11.84
C GLY A 206 -12.00 1.20 12.77
N ALA A 207 -13.05 1.79 12.19
CA ALA A 207 -14.09 2.46 12.96
C ALA A 207 -14.83 1.54 13.96
N ALA A 208 -14.96 0.25 13.66
CA ALA A 208 -15.60 -0.71 14.57
C ALA A 208 -14.74 -0.96 15.81
N LEU A 209 -13.42 -1.04 15.67
CA LEU A 209 -12.47 -1.13 16.79
C LEU A 209 -12.56 0.12 17.67
N VAL A 210 -12.49 1.31 17.06
CA VAL A 210 -12.62 2.59 17.78
C VAL A 210 -13.95 2.69 18.51
N GLY A 211 -15.04 2.28 17.84
CA GLY A 211 -16.38 2.23 18.44
C GLY A 211 -16.46 1.30 19.63
N ALA A 212 -15.85 0.11 19.56
CA ALA A 212 -15.81 -0.84 20.67
C ALA A 212 -15.04 -0.28 21.88
N MET A 213 -13.93 0.42 21.67
CA MET A 213 -13.20 1.08 22.73
C MET A 213 -13.99 2.23 23.37
N LYS A 214 -14.65 3.07 22.56
CA LYS A 214 -15.50 4.18 23.06
C LYS A 214 -16.68 3.70 23.89
N ASN A 215 -17.23 2.54 23.56
CA ASN A 215 -18.40 1.96 24.22
C ASN A 215 -18.02 0.97 25.33
N ASP A 216 -16.76 0.96 25.78
CA ASP A 216 -16.22 0.08 26.83
C ASP A 216 -16.40 -1.44 26.54
N GLN A 217 -16.63 -1.79 25.28
CA GLN A 217 -16.65 -3.19 24.82
C GLN A 217 -15.23 -3.76 24.70
N ALA A 218 -14.24 -2.88 24.49
CA ALA A 218 -12.82 -3.20 24.51
C ALA A 218 -12.06 -2.15 25.32
N GLN A 219 -11.20 -2.59 26.23
CA GLN A 219 -10.37 -1.74 27.08
C GLN A 219 -9.04 -1.40 26.41
N ALA A 220 -8.62 -2.22 25.44
CA ALA A 220 -7.42 -2.03 24.64
C ALA A 220 -7.72 -2.20 23.14
N GLY A 221 -6.93 -1.55 22.30
CA GLY A 221 -7.04 -1.68 20.85
C GLY A 221 -5.67 -1.64 20.17
N ASN A 222 -5.52 -2.40 19.09
CA ASN A 222 -4.42 -2.24 18.15
C ASN A 222 -4.77 -1.10 17.20
N VAL A 223 -4.07 0.00 17.33
CA VAL A 223 -4.20 1.20 16.49
C VAL A 223 -2.87 1.49 15.81
N PHE A 224 -2.91 2.24 14.72
CA PHE A 224 -1.69 2.70 14.06
C PHE A 224 -1.22 4.03 14.66
N SER A 225 0.09 4.26 14.67
CA SER A 225 0.69 5.45 15.31
C SER A 225 0.27 6.78 14.66
N THR A 226 -0.18 6.75 13.42
CA THR A 226 -0.71 7.91 12.66
C THR A 226 -2.24 8.08 12.82
N ASP A 227 -2.94 7.14 13.48
CA ASP A 227 -4.40 7.14 13.57
C ASP A 227 -4.93 8.36 14.35
N PRO A 228 -5.68 9.27 13.73
CA PRO A 228 -6.21 10.45 14.40
C PRO A 228 -7.18 10.11 15.53
N SER A 229 -7.78 8.92 15.55
CA SER A 229 -8.68 8.48 16.61
C SER A 229 -8.02 8.43 17.99
N ILE A 230 -6.69 8.28 18.05
CA ILE A 230 -5.92 8.31 19.32
C ILE A 230 -6.15 9.65 20.03
N ALA A 231 -5.87 10.76 19.35
CA ALA A 231 -6.01 12.09 19.89
C ALA A 231 -7.48 12.48 20.10
N GLU A 232 -8.34 12.16 19.13
CA GLU A 232 -9.77 12.51 19.15
C GLU A 232 -10.54 11.87 20.32
N ASN A 233 -10.13 10.66 20.72
CA ASN A 233 -10.81 9.94 21.80
C ASN A 233 -9.99 9.90 23.09
N GLY A 234 -8.81 10.54 23.11
CA GLY A 234 -7.94 10.55 24.29
C GLY A 234 -7.43 9.17 24.67
N PHE A 235 -7.23 8.29 23.69
CA PHE A 235 -6.62 6.98 23.95
C PHE A 235 -5.17 7.14 24.38
N VAL A 236 -4.73 6.27 25.28
CA VAL A 236 -3.37 6.25 25.81
C VAL A 236 -2.60 5.15 25.11
N VAL A 237 -1.65 5.53 24.26
CA VAL A 237 -0.73 4.59 23.63
C VAL A 237 0.26 4.09 24.70
N LEU A 238 0.40 2.78 24.81
CA LEU A 238 1.33 2.18 25.77
C LEU A 238 2.75 2.15 25.19
N ASP A 239 3.73 2.48 26.04
CA ASP A 239 5.14 2.40 25.68
C ASP A 239 5.53 0.96 25.34
N ASP A 240 6.34 0.81 24.30
CA ASP A 240 6.88 -0.46 23.80
C ASP A 240 8.41 -0.53 23.93
N PRO A 241 8.95 -0.64 25.17
CA PRO A 241 10.40 -0.60 25.41
C PRO A 241 11.15 -1.81 24.83
N LYS A 242 10.46 -2.90 24.48
CA LYS A 242 11.07 -4.06 23.82
C LYS A 242 10.98 -4.00 22.30
N ALA A 243 10.42 -2.90 21.76
CA ALA A 243 10.27 -2.67 20.32
C ALA A 243 9.59 -3.84 19.60
N LEU A 244 8.49 -4.39 20.18
CA LEU A 244 7.68 -5.41 19.53
C LEU A 244 7.15 -4.91 18.18
N PHE A 245 6.68 -3.67 18.14
CA PHE A 245 6.19 -3.04 16.91
C PHE A 245 7.31 -2.40 16.09
N GLY A 246 8.42 -2.01 16.74
CA GLY A 246 9.65 -1.56 16.07
C GLY A 246 9.49 -0.37 15.14
N VAL A 247 10.43 -0.23 14.20
CA VAL A 247 10.41 0.78 13.14
C VAL A 247 9.58 0.28 11.96
N ASP A 248 8.81 1.18 11.32
CA ASP A 248 7.92 0.80 10.22
C ASP A 248 7.74 1.94 9.20
N ASN A 249 8.76 2.18 8.36
CA ASN A 249 8.70 3.22 7.34
C ASN A 249 7.83 2.81 6.16
N VAL A 250 7.04 3.75 5.62
CA VAL A 250 6.28 3.55 4.38
C VAL A 250 7.24 3.35 3.20
N VAL A 251 6.98 2.33 2.39
CA VAL A 251 7.82 1.93 1.26
C VAL A 251 6.98 1.43 0.08
N PRO A 252 7.30 1.81 -1.18
CA PRO A 252 6.66 1.21 -2.33
C PRO A 252 7.16 -0.23 -2.54
N LEU A 253 6.27 -1.22 -2.44
CA LEU A 253 6.54 -2.63 -2.80
C LEU A 253 6.01 -2.89 -4.21
N ILE A 254 6.87 -3.31 -5.12
CA ILE A 254 6.54 -3.42 -6.54
C ILE A 254 7.06 -4.72 -7.15
N VAL A 255 6.34 -5.25 -8.15
CA VAL A 255 6.81 -6.34 -8.99
C VAL A 255 8.07 -5.89 -9.73
N LYS A 256 9.18 -6.61 -9.54
CA LYS A 256 10.52 -6.23 -10.03
C LYS A 256 10.56 -5.98 -11.53
N ALA A 257 9.84 -6.78 -12.32
CA ALA A 257 9.76 -6.65 -13.78
C ALA A 257 9.07 -5.35 -14.25
N LYS A 258 8.33 -4.68 -13.39
CA LYS A 258 7.63 -3.42 -13.68
C LYS A 258 8.49 -2.18 -13.40
N VAL A 259 9.63 -2.34 -12.75
CA VAL A 259 10.50 -1.22 -12.40
C VAL A 259 11.24 -0.69 -13.62
N ASN A 260 11.11 0.60 -13.84
CA ASN A 260 11.87 1.36 -14.82
C ASN A 260 12.20 2.77 -14.28
N PRO A 261 13.06 3.56 -14.93
CA PRO A 261 13.45 4.89 -14.43
C PRO A 261 12.28 5.84 -14.16
N THR A 262 11.25 5.83 -15.01
CA THR A 262 10.06 6.68 -14.84
C THR A 262 9.30 6.33 -13.57
N ILE A 263 9.03 5.04 -13.35
CA ILE A 263 8.31 4.53 -12.17
C ILE A 263 9.13 4.78 -10.91
N SER A 264 10.43 4.45 -10.93
CA SER A 264 11.31 4.67 -9.76
C SER A 264 11.39 6.14 -9.39
N SER A 265 11.57 7.03 -10.38
CA SER A 265 11.65 8.48 -10.13
C SER A 265 10.35 9.03 -9.55
N ALA A 266 9.17 8.60 -10.05
CA ALA A 266 7.89 9.06 -9.55
C ALA A 266 7.66 8.63 -8.09
N LEU A 267 7.87 7.35 -7.78
CA LEU A 267 7.61 6.79 -6.46
C LEU A 267 8.65 7.23 -5.41
N ASN A 268 9.94 7.30 -5.78
CA ASN A 268 10.99 7.83 -4.90
C ASN A 268 10.78 9.33 -4.63
N GLY A 269 10.23 10.07 -5.61
CA GLY A 269 9.82 11.46 -5.41
C GLY A 269 8.77 11.60 -4.32
N VAL A 270 7.78 10.71 -4.27
CA VAL A 270 6.79 10.66 -3.18
C VAL A 270 7.48 10.34 -1.85
N SER A 271 8.28 9.28 -1.81
CA SER A 271 9.00 8.88 -0.58
C SER A 271 9.85 10.01 0.01
N ALA A 272 10.51 10.80 -0.85
CA ALA A 272 11.33 11.93 -0.43
C ALA A 272 10.54 13.12 0.17
N LYS A 273 9.21 13.17 -0.02
CA LYS A 273 8.32 14.24 0.44
C LYS A 273 7.39 13.82 1.57
N LEU A 274 7.39 12.54 1.93
CA LEU A 274 6.49 12.01 2.93
C LEU A 274 7.24 11.76 4.24
N ASP A 275 6.88 12.52 5.27
CA ASP A 275 7.29 12.32 6.66
C ASP A 275 6.09 11.99 7.55
N THR A 276 6.32 11.57 8.79
CA THR A 276 5.27 11.16 9.71
C THR A 276 4.24 12.26 10.01
N PRO A 277 4.62 13.52 10.29
CA PRO A 277 3.66 14.60 10.47
C PRO A 277 2.78 14.82 9.23
N THR A 278 3.39 14.84 8.04
CA THR A 278 2.66 14.99 6.77
C THR A 278 1.67 13.84 6.58
N LEU A 279 2.08 12.60 6.79
CA LEU A 279 1.20 11.44 6.65
C LEU A 279 0.02 11.51 7.62
N GLY A 280 0.26 11.87 8.89
CA GLY A 280 -0.78 12.05 9.90
C GLY A 280 -1.79 13.14 9.51
N ASP A 281 -1.31 14.28 9.00
CA ASP A 281 -2.17 15.38 8.54
C ASP A 281 -3.03 14.97 7.32
N LEU A 282 -2.46 14.22 6.38
CA LEU A 282 -3.20 13.69 5.23
C LEU A 282 -4.24 12.68 5.66
N LEU A 283 -3.88 11.76 6.56
CA LEU A 283 -4.81 10.75 7.08
C LEU A 283 -5.95 11.38 7.87
N LYS A 284 -5.68 12.41 8.68
CA LYS A 284 -6.71 13.18 9.38
C LYS A 284 -7.74 13.76 8.40
N GLN A 285 -7.31 14.31 7.27
CA GLN A 285 -8.23 14.85 6.26
C GLN A 285 -9.18 13.77 5.71
N VAL A 286 -8.67 12.54 5.51
CA VAL A 286 -9.48 11.42 5.02
C VAL A 286 -10.38 10.85 6.12
N VAL A 287 -9.82 10.59 7.31
CA VAL A 287 -10.53 9.85 8.37
C VAL A 287 -11.44 10.76 9.18
N THR A 288 -10.98 11.94 9.56
CA THR A 288 -11.71 12.89 10.40
C THR A 288 -12.57 13.82 9.57
N ASP A 289 -11.95 14.52 8.61
CA ASP A 289 -12.61 15.56 7.82
C ASP A 289 -13.46 14.95 6.68
N LYS A 290 -13.39 13.62 6.46
CA LYS A 290 -14.15 12.86 5.46
C LYS A 290 -13.92 13.34 4.01
N LYS A 291 -12.75 13.92 3.72
CA LYS A 291 -12.38 14.27 2.35
C LYS A 291 -12.12 13.03 1.51
N ASP A 292 -12.38 13.14 0.21
CA ASP A 292 -12.05 12.09 -0.74
C ASP A 292 -10.53 11.87 -0.81
N PRO A 293 -10.02 10.64 -0.64
CA PRO A 293 -8.60 10.33 -0.75
C PRO A 293 -7.95 10.80 -2.06
N VAL A 294 -8.68 10.80 -3.17
CA VAL A 294 -8.20 11.30 -4.47
C VAL A 294 -7.89 12.79 -4.40
N VAL A 295 -8.78 13.57 -3.76
CA VAL A 295 -8.60 15.02 -3.59
C VAL A 295 -7.39 15.30 -2.69
N VAL A 296 -7.30 14.61 -1.54
CA VAL A 296 -6.19 14.76 -0.59
C VAL A 296 -4.84 14.40 -1.25
N ALA A 297 -4.81 13.29 -2.01
CA ALA A 297 -3.62 12.87 -2.75
C ALA A 297 -3.18 13.92 -3.77
N LYS A 298 -4.12 14.48 -4.55
CA LYS A 298 -3.84 15.51 -5.55
C LYS A 298 -3.32 16.80 -4.90
N GLU A 299 -3.91 17.25 -3.80
CA GLU A 299 -3.47 18.42 -3.05
C GLU A 299 -2.03 18.24 -2.53
N PHE A 300 -1.71 17.07 -1.95
CA PHE A 300 -0.36 16.72 -1.50
C PHE A 300 0.65 16.75 -2.66
N LEU A 301 0.36 16.07 -3.76
CA LEU A 301 1.25 15.98 -4.92
C LEU A 301 1.53 17.37 -5.53
N THR A 302 0.50 18.22 -5.64
CA THR A 302 0.65 19.59 -6.15
C THR A 302 1.49 20.43 -5.20
N LYS A 303 1.21 20.41 -3.88
CA LYS A 303 1.97 21.15 -2.86
C LYS A 303 3.44 20.71 -2.82
N SER A 304 3.68 19.43 -3.04
CA SER A 304 5.02 18.84 -3.05
C SER A 304 5.75 19.02 -4.39
N LYS A 305 5.12 19.63 -5.40
CA LYS A 305 5.64 19.84 -6.77
C LYS A 305 6.02 18.52 -7.47
N LEU A 306 5.22 17.48 -7.25
CA LEU A 306 5.37 16.18 -7.89
C LEU A 306 4.51 16.03 -9.15
N ILE A 307 3.49 16.89 -9.24
CA ILE A 307 2.61 17.05 -10.42
C ILE A 307 2.46 18.52 -10.74
#